data_7d2152ef5e3df3e2b33a23b02606b096
#
_entry.id   7d2152ef5e3df3e2b33a23b02606b096
#
_cell.length_a   1.000
_cell.length_b   1.000
_cell.length_c   1.000
_cell.angle_alpha   90.00
_cell.angle_beta   90.00
_cell.angle_gamma   90.00
#
_symmetry.space_group_name_H-M   'P 1'
#
loop_
_entity.id
_entity.type
_entity.pdbx_description
1 polymer ?
#
loop_
_entity_poly.entity_id
_entity_poly.type
_entity_poly.pdbx_seq_one_letter_code
_entity_poly.pdbx_strand_id
1 'polypeptide(L)'
;MESITLSNGKLAFSAYSCGLAENTNKPLVICLHGFPDNAQSFRHQLPVLAEAGYRVIAPTLRGYEPSSQPEDNDYSVISAAHDILAWMDQLGEQKVHLVGHDWGAIISYAACAIAPERFISLTTLAVPHTARFLTAVRKMPKQLIKSWYISFFQLPGIAEYMLQRNDWSLIKKLWKNWSPDFHLSDNDWQGLQQTFNRPGVKQAMLSYYRQNLSPGILTGLKKPPASFLTTVPVATLAITGANDGCVDTELYEHTFSDQDYPKGYKIERLRGAGHFCHQEKPEKINSLLLEWFRKNEP
;
A
#
# COMPACT_ATOMS: atom_id res chain seq x y z
N MET A 1 16.25 -9.96 -9.61
CA MET A 1 15.57 -8.64 -9.54
C MET A 1 16.50 -7.60 -10.13
N GLU A 2 15.99 -6.78 -11.02
CA GLU A 2 16.69 -5.66 -11.63
C GLU A 2 16.21 -4.35 -11.02
N SER A 3 16.96 -3.28 -11.17
CA SER A 3 16.54 -1.93 -10.73
C SER A 3 16.26 -1.08 -11.97
N ILE A 4 15.10 -0.43 -11.98
CA ILE A 4 14.69 0.51 -13.02
C ILE A 4 14.33 1.86 -12.41
N THR A 5 14.26 2.89 -13.24
CA THR A 5 13.80 4.22 -12.86
C THR A 5 12.48 4.54 -13.56
N LEU A 6 11.50 4.88 -12.77
CA LEU A 6 10.20 5.38 -13.22
C LEU A 6 10.14 6.89 -13.00
N SER A 7 9.26 7.59 -13.70
CA SER A 7 9.16 9.06 -13.63
C SER A 7 7.72 9.56 -13.67
N ASN A 8 7.51 10.70 -13.02
CA ASN A 8 6.30 11.52 -13.19
C ASN A 8 6.72 12.99 -13.13
N GLY A 9 6.75 13.67 -14.27
CA GLY A 9 7.28 15.02 -14.41
C GLY A 9 8.76 15.07 -13.99
N LYS A 10 9.06 15.86 -12.97
CA LYS A 10 10.42 15.98 -12.39
C LYS A 10 10.77 14.90 -11.37
N LEU A 11 9.80 14.13 -10.92
CA LEU A 11 10.01 13.10 -9.91
C LEU A 11 10.57 11.83 -10.56
N ALA A 12 11.56 11.23 -9.90
CA ALA A 12 12.14 9.96 -10.28
C ALA A 12 11.99 8.95 -9.12
N PHE A 13 11.59 7.73 -9.48
CA PHE A 13 11.28 6.66 -8.54
C PHE A 13 12.11 5.43 -8.88
N SER A 14 12.85 4.92 -7.91
CA SER A 14 13.48 3.61 -8.05
C SER A 14 12.41 2.52 -7.98
N ALA A 15 12.55 1.48 -8.78
CA ALA A 15 11.69 0.31 -8.69
C ALA A 15 12.52 -0.98 -8.84
N TYR A 16 12.15 -2.01 -8.10
CA TYR A 16 12.59 -3.37 -8.39
C TYR A 16 11.71 -3.97 -9.48
N SER A 17 12.31 -4.76 -10.36
CA SER A 17 11.60 -5.42 -11.45
C SER A 17 12.03 -6.86 -11.62
N CYS A 18 11.10 -7.67 -12.14
CA CYS A 18 11.35 -9.03 -12.59
C CYS A 18 10.55 -9.28 -13.89
N GLY A 19 11.15 -9.97 -14.84
CA GLY A 19 10.50 -10.38 -16.08
C GLY A 19 10.20 -9.27 -17.09
N LEU A 20 10.73 -8.04 -16.91
CA LEU A 20 10.43 -6.93 -17.84
C LEU A 20 11.01 -7.11 -19.23
N ALA A 21 12.16 -7.78 -19.33
CA ALA A 21 12.82 -8.06 -20.63
C ALA A 21 12.19 -9.24 -21.38
N GLU A 22 11.30 -9.98 -20.75
CA GLU A 22 10.66 -11.15 -21.35
C GLU A 22 9.58 -10.73 -22.34
N ASN A 23 9.60 -11.35 -23.52
CA ASN A 23 8.54 -11.18 -24.51
C ASN A 23 7.34 -12.04 -24.12
N THR A 24 6.51 -11.54 -23.23
CA THR A 24 5.31 -12.20 -22.72
C THR A 24 4.06 -11.41 -23.07
N ASN A 25 2.97 -12.11 -23.36
CA ASN A 25 1.65 -11.49 -23.55
C ASN A 25 0.92 -11.25 -22.23
N LYS A 26 1.50 -11.63 -21.08
CA LYS A 26 0.88 -11.40 -19.78
C LYS A 26 0.97 -9.93 -19.34
N PRO A 27 -0.05 -9.43 -18.65
CA PRO A 27 -0.07 -8.06 -18.17
C PRO A 27 1.08 -7.77 -17.19
N LEU A 28 1.39 -6.48 -17.05
CA LEU A 28 2.25 -5.99 -15.98
C LEU A 28 1.52 -6.07 -14.63
N VAL A 29 2.25 -6.42 -13.58
CA VAL A 29 1.82 -6.34 -12.18
C VAL A 29 2.59 -5.23 -11.49
N ILE A 30 1.89 -4.28 -10.87
CA ILE A 30 2.48 -3.21 -10.05
C ILE A 30 2.21 -3.51 -8.59
N CYS A 31 3.27 -3.59 -7.76
CA CYS A 31 3.20 -3.90 -6.33
C CYS A 31 3.62 -2.68 -5.51
N LEU A 32 2.70 -2.11 -4.73
CA LEU A 32 2.91 -0.88 -3.96
C LEU A 32 3.04 -1.18 -2.47
N HIS A 33 4.18 -0.81 -1.88
CA HIS A 33 4.40 -0.90 -0.45
C HIS A 33 3.62 0.17 0.35
N GLY A 34 3.70 0.12 1.67
CA GLY A 34 3.12 1.13 2.54
C GLY A 34 4.06 1.58 3.66
N PHE A 35 3.49 2.00 4.77
CA PHE A 35 4.20 2.42 5.97
C PHE A 35 4.19 1.28 7.03
N PRO A 36 5.24 1.12 7.77
CA PRO A 36 6.60 1.65 7.61
C PRO A 36 7.49 0.63 6.89
N ASP A 37 7.38 0.58 5.58
CA ASP A 37 8.05 -0.40 4.72
C ASP A 37 8.70 0.29 3.51
N ASN A 38 9.22 -0.47 2.56
CA ASN A 38 9.80 0.02 1.31
C ASN A 38 9.52 -0.96 0.15
N ALA A 39 10.02 -0.68 -1.04
CA ALA A 39 9.78 -1.50 -2.23
C ALA A 39 10.24 -2.97 -2.11
N GLN A 40 11.18 -3.29 -1.19
CA GLN A 40 11.59 -4.67 -0.91
C GLN A 40 10.52 -5.48 -0.17
N SER A 41 9.44 -4.86 0.25
CA SER A 41 8.27 -5.50 0.83
C SER A 41 7.77 -6.69 0.00
N PHE A 42 7.84 -6.56 -1.32
CA PHE A 42 7.37 -7.56 -2.27
C PHE A 42 8.46 -8.51 -2.80
N ARG A 43 9.61 -8.61 -2.13
CA ARG A 43 10.75 -9.45 -2.55
C ARG A 43 10.40 -10.93 -2.75
N HIS A 44 9.37 -11.42 -2.07
CA HIS A 44 8.89 -12.81 -2.18
C HIS A 44 7.83 -12.99 -3.30
N GLN A 45 7.18 -11.91 -3.72
CA GLN A 45 6.17 -11.93 -4.77
C GLN A 45 6.77 -11.78 -6.15
N LEU A 46 7.72 -10.84 -6.32
CA LEU A 46 8.29 -10.50 -7.61
C LEU A 46 8.84 -11.73 -8.39
N PRO A 47 9.72 -12.57 -7.82
CA PRO A 47 10.27 -13.70 -8.55
C PRO A 47 9.21 -14.75 -8.92
N VAL A 48 8.29 -15.05 -8.01
CA VAL A 48 7.25 -16.07 -8.23
C VAL A 48 6.26 -15.65 -9.33
N LEU A 49 5.89 -14.37 -9.33
CA LEU A 49 5.02 -13.83 -10.37
C LEU A 49 5.73 -13.80 -11.74
N ALA A 50 7.03 -13.47 -11.76
CA ALA A 50 7.84 -13.50 -12.97
C ALA A 50 7.99 -14.94 -13.51
N GLU A 51 8.27 -15.93 -12.66
CA GLU A 51 8.30 -17.36 -13.04
C GLU A 51 6.97 -17.85 -13.63
N ALA A 52 5.85 -17.24 -13.19
CA ALA A 52 4.52 -17.50 -13.77
C ALA A 52 4.28 -16.74 -15.09
N GLY A 53 5.28 -16.01 -15.61
CA GLY A 53 5.28 -15.29 -16.87
C GLY A 53 4.77 -13.85 -16.81
N TYR A 54 4.53 -13.28 -15.64
CA TYR A 54 4.16 -11.85 -15.49
C TYR A 54 5.40 -10.96 -15.55
N ARG A 55 5.22 -9.75 -16.06
CA ARG A 55 6.17 -8.65 -15.84
C ARG A 55 5.78 -7.97 -14.54
N VAL A 56 6.71 -7.78 -13.62
CA VAL A 56 6.39 -7.29 -12.27
C VAL A 56 7.30 -6.14 -11.89
N ILE A 57 6.73 -5.09 -11.29
CA ILE A 57 7.49 -4.00 -10.69
C ILE A 57 7.03 -3.71 -9.26
N ALA A 58 7.97 -3.32 -8.41
CA ALA A 58 7.71 -2.78 -7.08
C ALA A 58 8.37 -1.40 -6.96
N PRO A 59 7.64 -0.32 -7.26
CA PRO A 59 8.15 1.04 -7.14
C PRO A 59 8.31 1.48 -5.69
N THR A 60 9.31 2.34 -5.45
CA THR A 60 9.37 3.17 -4.25
C THR A 60 8.27 4.22 -4.31
N LEU A 61 7.48 4.37 -3.25
CA LEU A 61 6.41 5.37 -3.20
C LEU A 61 6.96 6.80 -3.14
N ARG A 62 6.12 7.77 -3.55
CA ARG A 62 6.36 9.21 -3.46
C ARG A 62 6.94 9.59 -2.09
N GLY A 63 8.10 10.24 -2.08
CA GLY A 63 8.76 10.72 -0.87
C GLY A 63 9.60 9.71 -0.11
N TYR A 64 9.58 8.43 -0.45
CA TYR A 64 10.43 7.42 0.20
C TYR A 64 11.88 7.40 -0.29
N GLU A 65 12.22 8.31 -1.18
CA GLU A 65 13.59 8.63 -1.58
C GLU A 65 13.68 10.12 -2.00
N PRO A 66 14.88 10.74 -1.96
CA PRO A 66 15.03 12.16 -2.26
C PRO A 66 14.54 12.57 -3.66
N SER A 67 14.74 11.71 -4.67
CA SER A 67 14.34 11.96 -6.07
C SER A 67 12.83 11.91 -6.30
N SER A 68 12.07 11.31 -5.38
CA SER A 68 10.61 11.20 -5.45
C SER A 68 9.89 12.19 -4.52
N GLN A 69 10.60 13.19 -3.97
CA GLN A 69 10.02 14.22 -3.11
C GLN A 69 9.54 15.41 -3.94
N PRO A 70 8.23 15.73 -3.93
CA PRO A 70 7.70 16.85 -4.69
C PRO A 70 8.08 18.19 -4.08
N GLU A 71 8.41 19.18 -4.93
CA GLU A 71 8.80 20.54 -4.51
C GLU A 71 7.68 21.26 -3.73
N ASP A 72 6.43 20.98 -4.04
CA ASP A 72 5.23 21.51 -3.38
C ASP A 72 4.81 20.74 -2.13
N ASN A 73 5.55 19.68 -1.76
CA ASN A 73 5.24 18.78 -0.65
C ASN A 73 3.85 18.11 -0.75
N ASP A 74 3.35 17.85 -1.94
CA ASP A 74 2.09 17.15 -2.13
C ASP A 74 2.26 15.62 -2.00
N TYR A 75 1.84 15.09 -0.85
CA TYR A 75 1.76 13.67 -0.53
C TYR A 75 0.30 13.18 -0.46
N SER A 76 -0.59 13.82 -1.19
CA SER A 76 -1.97 13.37 -1.29
C SER A 76 -2.08 12.01 -1.99
N VAL A 77 -3.08 11.24 -1.58
CA VAL A 77 -3.40 9.95 -2.21
C VAL A 77 -3.70 10.11 -3.71
N ILE A 78 -4.29 11.25 -4.10
CA ILE A 78 -4.57 11.56 -5.51
C ILE A 78 -3.29 11.71 -6.33
N SER A 79 -2.33 12.47 -5.85
CA SER A 79 -1.06 12.66 -6.55
C SER A 79 -0.26 11.36 -6.62
N ALA A 80 -0.28 10.55 -5.56
CA ALA A 80 0.34 9.22 -5.58
C ALA A 80 -0.38 8.25 -6.54
N ALA A 81 -1.69 8.38 -6.72
CA ALA A 81 -2.43 7.61 -7.74
C ALA A 81 -2.04 8.02 -9.17
N HIS A 82 -1.80 9.31 -9.41
CA HIS A 82 -1.31 9.78 -10.71
C HIS A 82 0.13 9.33 -11.00
N ASP A 83 0.97 9.07 -9.97
CA ASP A 83 2.28 8.45 -10.19
C ASP A 83 2.13 7.09 -10.86
N ILE A 84 1.19 6.26 -10.41
CA ILE A 84 0.94 4.93 -11.00
C ILE A 84 0.56 5.06 -12.48
N LEU A 85 -0.34 5.98 -12.82
CA LEU A 85 -0.76 6.19 -14.21
C LEU A 85 0.40 6.67 -15.08
N ALA A 86 1.25 7.57 -14.57
CA ALA A 86 2.44 8.04 -15.27
C ALA A 86 3.45 6.89 -15.50
N TRP A 87 3.65 6.00 -14.53
CA TRP A 87 4.51 4.83 -14.70
C TRP A 87 3.97 3.85 -15.74
N MET A 88 2.66 3.64 -15.76
CA MET A 88 2.01 2.83 -16.79
C MET A 88 2.23 3.43 -18.18
N ASP A 89 2.07 4.75 -18.33
CA ASP A 89 2.29 5.44 -19.59
C ASP A 89 3.75 5.36 -20.04
N GLN A 90 4.72 5.56 -19.12
CA GLN A 90 6.15 5.40 -19.40
C GLN A 90 6.50 4.00 -19.90
N LEU A 91 5.86 2.97 -19.33
CA LEU A 91 6.10 1.56 -19.68
C LEU A 91 5.26 1.09 -20.89
N GLY A 92 4.40 1.94 -21.45
CA GLY A 92 3.52 1.62 -22.57
C GLY A 92 2.35 0.69 -22.21
N GLU A 93 2.02 0.59 -20.91
CA GLU A 93 1.01 -0.35 -20.41
C GLU A 93 -0.39 0.25 -20.48
N GLN A 94 -1.28 -0.40 -21.21
CA GLN A 94 -2.69 0.01 -21.27
C GLN A 94 -3.46 -0.44 -20.03
N LYS A 95 -3.23 -1.69 -19.58
CA LYS A 95 -3.91 -2.29 -18.43
C LYS A 95 -2.95 -3.14 -17.63
N VAL A 96 -3.06 -3.04 -16.30
CA VAL A 96 -2.20 -3.76 -15.35
C VAL A 96 -3.02 -4.45 -14.25
N HIS A 97 -2.42 -5.43 -13.59
CA HIS A 97 -2.84 -5.86 -12.26
C HIS A 97 -2.19 -4.96 -11.23
N LEU A 98 -2.97 -4.47 -10.25
CA LEU A 98 -2.47 -3.60 -9.19
C LEU A 98 -2.57 -4.31 -7.85
N VAL A 99 -1.46 -4.34 -7.11
CA VAL A 99 -1.35 -4.93 -5.76
C VAL A 99 -0.86 -3.85 -4.82
N GLY A 100 -1.55 -3.58 -3.73
CA GLY A 100 -1.14 -2.56 -2.76
C GLY A 100 -1.22 -3.05 -1.33
N HIS A 101 -0.22 -2.71 -0.52
CA HIS A 101 -0.17 -2.96 0.91
C HIS A 101 -0.23 -1.64 1.69
N ASP A 102 -1.02 -1.55 2.75
CA ASP A 102 -1.16 -0.39 3.64
C ASP A 102 -1.42 0.92 2.85
N TRP A 103 -0.57 1.95 2.89
CA TRP A 103 -0.72 3.14 2.04
C TRP A 103 -0.76 2.79 0.56
N GLY A 104 0.00 1.80 0.11
CA GLY A 104 -0.09 1.30 -1.25
C GLY A 104 -1.49 0.79 -1.61
N ALA A 105 -2.22 0.17 -0.68
CA ALA A 105 -3.61 -0.23 -0.88
C ALA A 105 -4.55 0.99 -0.98
N ILE A 106 -4.36 1.99 -0.13
CA ILE A 106 -5.15 3.24 -0.16
C ILE A 106 -4.97 3.96 -1.50
N ILE A 107 -3.72 4.08 -1.96
CA ILE A 107 -3.38 4.68 -3.25
C ILE A 107 -3.99 3.87 -4.40
N SER A 108 -3.97 2.54 -4.29
CA SER A 108 -4.53 1.64 -5.31
C SER A 108 -6.05 1.79 -5.44
N TYR A 109 -6.78 1.94 -4.34
CA TYR A 109 -8.21 2.25 -4.38
C TYR A 109 -8.47 3.56 -5.14
N ALA A 110 -7.68 4.60 -4.87
CA ALA A 110 -7.80 5.89 -5.54
C ALA A 110 -7.49 5.79 -7.04
N ALA A 111 -6.43 5.10 -7.42
CA ALA A 111 -6.07 4.89 -8.82
C ALA A 111 -7.18 4.17 -9.60
N CYS A 112 -7.73 3.10 -9.02
CA CYS A 112 -8.84 2.35 -9.61
C CYS A 112 -10.15 3.16 -9.69
N ALA A 113 -10.35 4.13 -8.80
CA ALA A 113 -11.50 5.02 -8.86
C ALA A 113 -11.33 6.13 -9.92
N ILE A 114 -10.09 6.62 -10.13
CA ILE A 114 -9.76 7.68 -11.10
C ILE A 114 -9.78 7.15 -12.54
N ALA A 115 -9.18 5.99 -12.78
CA ALA A 115 -8.99 5.43 -14.12
C ALA A 115 -9.26 3.91 -14.13
N PRO A 116 -10.50 3.47 -13.85
CA PRO A 116 -10.82 2.04 -13.68
C PRO A 116 -10.54 1.20 -14.92
N GLU A 117 -10.58 1.79 -16.11
CA GLU A 117 -10.29 1.14 -17.39
C GLU A 117 -8.81 0.74 -17.53
N ARG A 118 -7.93 1.33 -16.73
CA ARG A 118 -6.48 1.04 -16.72
C ARG A 118 -6.12 -0.18 -15.87
N PHE A 119 -7.07 -0.77 -15.13
CA PHE A 119 -6.80 -1.87 -14.21
C PHE A 119 -7.62 -3.11 -14.55
N ILE A 120 -6.92 -4.24 -14.69
CA ILE A 120 -7.52 -5.57 -14.93
C ILE A 120 -8.12 -6.07 -13.61
N SER A 121 -7.34 -6.02 -12.55
CA SER A 121 -7.78 -6.36 -11.19
C SER A 121 -7.00 -5.56 -10.14
N LEU A 122 -7.61 -5.44 -8.98
CA LEU A 122 -7.02 -4.87 -7.78
C LEU A 122 -6.84 -5.96 -6.72
N THR A 123 -5.69 -5.99 -6.06
CA THR A 123 -5.50 -6.71 -4.80
C THR A 123 -5.04 -5.75 -3.72
N THR A 124 -5.73 -5.72 -2.58
CA THR A 124 -5.37 -4.90 -1.43
C THR A 124 -5.00 -5.77 -0.25
N LEU A 125 -3.90 -5.41 0.41
CA LEU A 125 -3.34 -6.14 1.55
C LEU A 125 -3.43 -5.26 2.80
N ALA A 126 -4.02 -5.80 3.85
CA ALA A 126 -4.09 -5.26 5.21
C ALA A 126 -4.88 -3.94 5.37
N VAL A 127 -5.51 -3.39 4.32
CA VAL A 127 -6.38 -2.20 4.42
C VAL A 127 -7.72 -2.45 3.73
N PRO A 128 -8.84 -2.31 4.47
CA PRO A 128 -10.17 -2.43 3.90
C PRO A 128 -10.56 -1.19 3.09
N HIS A 129 -11.72 -1.25 2.43
CA HIS A 129 -12.21 -0.16 1.59
C HIS A 129 -12.31 1.18 2.33
N THR A 130 -11.61 2.19 1.82
CA THR A 130 -11.43 3.47 2.50
C THR A 130 -12.69 4.32 2.59
N ALA A 131 -13.60 4.23 1.61
CA ALA A 131 -14.82 5.04 1.57
C ALA A 131 -15.72 4.86 2.81
N ARG A 132 -15.80 3.64 3.33
CA ARG A 132 -16.62 3.32 4.51
C ARG A 132 -15.81 3.21 5.80
N PHE A 133 -14.48 3.30 5.71
CA PHE A 133 -13.57 3.10 6.85
C PHE A 133 -13.89 4.02 8.03
N LEU A 134 -14.03 5.31 7.80
CA LEU A 134 -14.33 6.29 8.88
C LEU A 134 -15.68 6.03 9.56
N THR A 135 -16.68 5.58 8.81
CA THR A 135 -17.98 5.22 9.36
C THR A 135 -17.89 3.93 10.17
N ALA A 136 -17.15 2.94 9.68
CA ALA A 136 -16.95 1.66 10.36
C ALA A 136 -16.13 1.82 11.65
N VAL A 137 -15.07 2.62 11.64
CA VAL A 137 -14.23 2.90 12.83
C VAL A 137 -15.05 3.51 13.96
N ARG A 138 -16.02 4.38 13.67
CA ARG A 138 -16.91 4.95 14.70
C ARG A 138 -17.75 3.89 15.42
N LYS A 139 -18.03 2.77 14.76
CA LYS A 139 -18.77 1.64 15.34
C LYS A 139 -17.88 0.64 16.06
N MET A 140 -16.55 0.77 15.89
CA MET A 140 -15.55 -0.16 16.41
C MET A 140 -14.51 0.58 17.27
N PRO A 141 -14.80 0.86 18.55
CA PRO A 141 -13.87 1.59 19.45
C PRO A 141 -12.46 0.96 19.53
N LYS A 142 -12.37 -0.36 19.38
CA LYS A 142 -11.09 -1.08 19.36
C LYS A 142 -10.14 -0.55 18.26
N GLN A 143 -10.69 -0.18 17.10
CA GLN A 143 -9.88 0.37 16.02
C GLN A 143 -9.31 1.74 16.36
N LEU A 144 -10.02 2.59 17.11
CA LEU A 144 -9.46 3.87 17.55
C LEU A 144 -8.23 3.68 18.42
N ILE A 145 -8.24 2.63 19.27
CA ILE A 145 -7.07 2.29 20.10
C ILE A 145 -5.91 1.81 19.21
N LYS A 146 -6.16 0.91 18.25
CA LYS A 146 -5.13 0.45 17.30
C LYS A 146 -4.56 1.60 16.48
N SER A 147 -5.38 2.60 16.12
CA SER A 147 -5.04 3.75 15.28
C SER A 147 -4.43 4.94 16.06
N TRP A 148 -4.05 4.79 17.32
CA TRP A 148 -3.51 5.88 18.17
C TRP A 148 -2.35 6.63 17.51
N TYR A 149 -1.51 5.93 16.75
CA TYR A 149 -0.34 6.48 16.08
C TYR A 149 -0.72 7.51 15.01
N ILE A 150 -1.90 7.43 14.39
CA ILE A 150 -2.38 8.41 13.42
C ILE A 150 -2.52 9.79 14.07
N SER A 151 -3.11 9.84 15.27
CA SER A 151 -3.21 11.07 16.05
C SER A 151 -1.84 11.56 16.54
N PHE A 152 -0.98 10.64 16.95
CA PHE A 152 0.38 10.96 17.37
C PHE A 152 1.21 11.57 16.22
N PHE A 153 1.08 11.07 14.99
CA PHE A 153 1.80 11.58 13.81
C PHE A 153 1.34 12.99 13.39
N GLN A 154 0.21 13.49 13.91
CA GLN A 154 -0.20 14.86 13.70
C GLN A 154 0.60 15.90 14.51
N LEU A 155 1.45 15.48 15.44
CA LEU A 155 2.24 16.37 16.32
C LEU A 155 3.56 16.76 15.66
N PRO A 156 3.70 17.97 15.06
CA PRO A 156 4.93 18.37 14.39
C PRO A 156 6.10 18.46 15.36
N GLY A 157 7.28 18.05 14.90
CA GLY A 157 8.51 18.02 15.69
C GLY A 157 8.59 16.85 16.67
N ILE A 158 7.51 16.58 17.40
CA ILE A 158 7.45 15.49 18.38
C ILE A 158 7.44 14.14 17.67
N ALA A 159 6.59 13.96 16.65
CA ALA A 159 6.51 12.73 15.90
C ALA A 159 7.84 12.42 15.18
N GLU A 160 8.45 13.42 14.53
CA GLU A 160 9.76 13.27 13.86
C GLU A 160 10.87 12.86 14.82
N TYR A 161 10.93 13.50 15.99
CA TYR A 161 11.91 13.17 17.02
C TYR A 161 11.72 11.74 17.54
N MET A 162 10.48 11.38 17.90
CA MET A 162 10.17 10.08 18.49
C MET A 162 10.32 8.93 17.50
N LEU A 163 10.04 9.15 16.21
CA LEU A 163 10.26 8.12 15.18
C LEU A 163 11.73 7.77 15.05
N GLN A 164 12.61 8.79 14.99
CA GLN A 164 14.04 8.59 14.75
C GLN A 164 14.81 8.17 16.01
N ARG A 165 14.24 8.46 17.19
CA ARG A 165 14.91 8.17 18.47
C ARG A 165 15.20 6.69 18.63
N ASN A 166 16.38 6.36 19.24
CA ASN A 166 16.82 5.00 19.54
C ASN A 166 16.71 4.07 18.31
N ASP A 167 17.28 4.49 17.20
CA ASP A 167 17.33 3.72 15.95
C ASP A 167 15.95 3.24 15.48
N TRP A 168 15.01 4.17 15.41
CA TRP A 168 13.65 3.89 14.95
C TRP A 168 12.89 2.87 15.83
N SER A 169 13.19 2.86 17.14
CA SER A 169 12.61 1.88 18.07
C SER A 169 11.08 1.91 18.07
N LEU A 170 10.45 3.08 17.84
CA LEU A 170 9.00 3.19 17.71
C LEU A 170 8.49 2.41 16.48
N ILE A 171 9.20 2.47 15.36
CA ILE A 171 8.86 1.70 14.16
C ILE A 171 8.99 0.19 14.42
N LYS A 172 10.08 -0.24 15.07
CA LYS A 172 10.21 -1.66 15.50
C LYS A 172 9.05 -2.12 16.38
N LYS A 173 8.60 -1.26 17.28
CA LYS A 173 7.45 -1.54 18.14
C LYS A 173 6.15 -1.64 17.33
N LEU A 174 5.94 -0.77 16.34
CA LEU A 174 4.78 -0.86 15.45
C LEU A 174 4.79 -2.16 14.66
N TRP A 175 5.92 -2.54 14.05
CA TRP A 175 6.07 -3.82 13.35
C TRP A 175 5.67 -5.00 14.23
N LYS A 176 6.23 -5.09 15.44
CA LYS A 176 5.93 -6.17 16.39
C LYS A 176 4.47 -6.18 16.84
N ASN A 177 3.87 -5.02 17.03
CA ASN A 177 2.47 -4.93 17.44
C ASN A 177 1.50 -5.28 16.32
N TRP A 178 1.86 -4.92 15.08
CA TRP A 178 1.01 -5.11 13.90
C TRP A 178 1.10 -6.54 13.34
N SER A 179 2.26 -7.19 13.52
CA SER A 179 2.50 -8.58 13.14
C SER A 179 3.23 -9.31 14.27
N PRO A 180 2.50 -9.69 15.33
CA PRO A 180 3.12 -10.20 16.56
C PRO A 180 3.89 -11.51 16.37
N ASP A 181 3.50 -12.31 15.39
CA ASP A 181 4.10 -13.60 15.08
C ASP A 181 5.22 -13.52 14.02
N PHE A 182 5.44 -12.33 13.45
CA PHE A 182 6.45 -12.10 12.41
C PHE A 182 7.78 -11.63 13.00
N HIS A 183 8.85 -12.27 12.54
CA HIS A 183 10.21 -11.90 12.89
C HIS A 183 10.88 -11.21 11.70
N LEU A 184 10.96 -9.89 11.77
CA LEU A 184 11.73 -9.10 10.80
C LEU A 184 13.23 -9.40 11.01
N SER A 185 13.93 -9.85 9.97
CA SER A 185 15.36 -10.14 10.06
C SER A 185 16.16 -8.86 10.28
N ASP A 186 17.35 -8.99 10.87
CA ASP A 186 18.25 -7.84 11.07
C ASP A 186 18.65 -7.19 9.72
N ASN A 187 18.80 -8.00 8.68
CA ASN A 187 19.10 -7.50 7.34
C ASN A 187 17.95 -6.69 6.75
N ASP A 188 16.71 -7.18 6.86
CA ASP A 188 15.52 -6.44 6.42
C ASP A 188 15.37 -5.15 7.22
N TRP A 189 15.59 -5.20 8.54
CA TRP A 189 15.55 -4.03 9.39
C TRP A 189 16.57 -2.98 8.97
N GLN A 190 17.81 -3.37 8.68
CA GLN A 190 18.85 -2.45 8.18
C GLN A 190 18.43 -1.80 6.85
N GLY A 191 17.83 -2.56 5.94
CA GLY A 191 17.29 -2.03 4.68
C GLY A 191 16.21 -0.97 4.90
N LEU A 192 15.31 -1.18 5.86
CA LEU A 192 14.30 -0.20 6.25
C LEU A 192 14.94 1.04 6.86
N GLN A 193 15.89 0.89 7.78
CA GLN A 193 16.61 2.02 8.38
C GLN A 193 17.36 2.86 7.33
N GLN A 194 17.99 2.21 6.35
CA GLN A 194 18.65 2.91 5.23
C GLN A 194 17.64 3.75 4.45
N THR A 195 16.43 3.25 4.23
CA THR A 195 15.36 4.01 3.57
C THR A 195 14.95 5.21 4.43
N PHE A 196 14.63 4.98 5.70
CA PHE A 196 14.09 6.02 6.59
C PHE A 196 15.10 7.13 6.93
N ASN A 197 16.40 6.81 6.90
CA ASN A 197 17.47 7.76 7.15
C ASN A 197 17.82 8.65 5.93
N ARG A 198 17.24 8.39 4.76
CA ARG A 198 17.44 9.26 3.59
C ARG A 198 16.87 10.66 3.85
N PRO A 199 17.49 11.72 3.33
CA PRO A 199 16.99 13.09 3.50
C PRO A 199 15.53 13.24 3.10
N GLY A 200 14.71 13.85 3.96
CA GLY A 200 13.30 14.16 3.71
C GLY A 200 12.32 12.99 3.87
N VAL A 201 12.78 11.73 3.87
CA VAL A 201 11.89 10.54 3.90
C VAL A 201 11.03 10.51 5.16
N LYS A 202 11.60 10.77 6.33
CA LYS A 202 10.85 10.84 7.58
C LYS A 202 9.68 11.82 7.53
N GLN A 203 9.91 13.01 6.97
CA GLN A 203 8.90 14.05 6.80
C GLN A 203 7.82 13.58 5.79
N ALA A 204 8.23 12.99 4.69
CA ALA A 204 7.32 12.45 3.69
C ALA A 204 6.40 11.36 4.27
N MET A 205 6.97 10.40 5.01
CA MET A 205 6.21 9.34 5.69
C MET A 205 5.10 9.91 6.58
N LEU A 206 5.40 10.94 7.38
CA LEU A 206 4.43 11.61 8.25
C LEU A 206 3.41 12.44 7.45
N SER A 207 3.81 12.99 6.30
CA SER A 207 2.94 13.81 5.45
C SER A 207 1.78 13.01 4.87
N TYR A 208 1.94 11.72 4.58
CA TYR A 208 0.82 10.85 4.20
C TYR A 208 -0.31 10.90 5.24
N TYR A 209 0.03 10.78 6.51
CA TYR A 209 -0.97 10.84 7.59
C TYR A 209 -1.54 12.24 7.78
N ARG A 210 -0.70 13.27 7.74
CA ARG A 210 -1.10 14.67 7.98
C ARG A 210 -2.02 15.21 6.89
N GLN A 211 -1.78 14.84 5.64
CA GLN A 211 -2.56 15.35 4.52
C GLN A 211 -3.85 14.54 4.29
N ASN A 212 -3.82 13.23 4.48
CA ASN A 212 -4.94 12.37 4.12
C ASN A 212 -5.80 11.92 5.32
N LEU A 213 -5.27 11.93 6.54
CA LEU A 213 -5.95 11.48 7.77
C LEU A 213 -5.88 12.54 8.88
N SER A 214 -6.06 13.81 8.54
CA SER A 214 -6.02 14.90 9.53
C SER A 214 -7.12 14.74 10.59
N PRO A 215 -6.96 15.31 11.80
CA PRO A 215 -7.95 15.25 12.86
C PRO A 215 -9.34 15.71 12.41
N GLY A 216 -9.41 16.74 11.56
CA GLY A 216 -10.67 17.22 10.98
C GLY A 216 -11.38 16.18 10.12
N ILE A 217 -10.64 15.33 9.40
CA ILE A 217 -11.20 14.22 8.63
C ILE A 217 -11.66 13.10 9.56
N LEU A 218 -10.83 12.73 10.53
CA LEU A 218 -11.14 11.66 11.49
C LEU A 218 -12.36 11.98 12.36
N THR A 219 -12.52 13.24 12.73
CA THR A 219 -13.68 13.72 13.52
C THR A 219 -14.92 14.03 12.67
N GLY A 220 -14.79 14.05 11.34
CA GLY A 220 -15.87 14.40 10.42
C GLY A 220 -16.13 15.90 10.29
N LEU A 221 -15.26 16.76 10.84
CA LEU A 221 -15.31 18.22 10.66
C LEU A 221 -14.85 18.65 9.26
N LYS A 222 -14.02 17.82 8.61
CA LYS A 222 -13.64 17.98 7.20
C LYS A 222 -14.10 16.76 6.41
N LYS A 223 -14.50 16.98 5.17
CA LYS A 223 -14.77 15.86 4.25
C LYS A 223 -13.48 15.12 3.94
N PRO A 224 -13.51 13.78 3.89
CA PRO A 224 -12.36 13.03 3.41
C PRO A 224 -12.09 13.37 1.93
N PRO A 225 -10.86 13.15 1.44
CA PRO A 225 -10.55 13.29 0.02
C PRO A 225 -11.55 12.52 -0.85
N ALA A 226 -11.88 13.02 -2.03
CA ALA A 226 -12.85 12.40 -2.94
C ALA A 226 -12.51 10.93 -3.27
N SER A 227 -11.23 10.59 -3.31
CA SER A 227 -10.73 9.22 -3.47
C SER A 227 -11.18 8.23 -2.41
N PHE A 228 -11.59 8.71 -1.23
CA PHE A 228 -12.13 7.86 -0.15
C PHE A 228 -13.65 7.63 -0.25
N LEU A 229 -14.31 8.27 -1.21
CA LEU A 229 -15.79 8.28 -1.30
C LEU A 229 -16.32 7.57 -2.54
N THR A 230 -15.45 7.03 -3.36
CA THR A 230 -15.83 6.52 -4.68
C THR A 230 -15.99 5.01 -4.68
N THR A 231 -16.79 4.50 -5.61
CA THR A 231 -16.87 3.08 -5.94
C THR A 231 -15.54 2.61 -6.56
N VAL A 232 -15.27 1.32 -6.45
CA VAL A 232 -14.11 0.64 -7.07
C VAL A 232 -14.63 -0.26 -8.18
N PRO A 233 -14.76 0.25 -9.43
CA PRO A 233 -15.32 -0.53 -10.54
C PRO A 233 -14.27 -1.45 -11.20
N VAL A 234 -13.47 -2.11 -10.35
CA VAL A 234 -12.43 -3.07 -10.72
C VAL A 234 -12.61 -4.32 -9.84
N ALA A 235 -12.48 -5.52 -10.43
CA ALA A 235 -12.56 -6.76 -9.68
C ALA A 235 -11.49 -6.77 -8.56
N THR A 236 -11.93 -6.91 -7.30
CA THR A 236 -11.08 -6.65 -6.13
C THR A 236 -10.91 -7.89 -5.24
N LEU A 237 -9.66 -8.24 -4.95
CA LEU A 237 -9.28 -9.20 -3.92
C LEU A 237 -8.73 -8.42 -2.70
N ALA A 238 -9.40 -8.54 -1.56
CA ALA A 238 -8.96 -7.93 -0.31
C ALA A 238 -8.44 -9.01 0.63
N ILE A 239 -7.17 -8.89 1.03
CA ILE A 239 -6.52 -9.88 1.90
C ILE A 239 -6.11 -9.20 3.21
N THR A 240 -6.39 -9.85 4.33
CA THR A 240 -5.99 -9.39 5.66
C THR A 240 -5.45 -10.53 6.50
N GLY A 241 -4.51 -10.24 7.39
CA GLY A 241 -4.11 -11.16 8.42
C GLY A 241 -5.12 -11.20 9.56
N ALA A 242 -5.46 -12.39 10.05
CA ALA A 242 -6.41 -12.54 11.16
C ALA A 242 -5.88 -11.94 12.49
N ASN A 243 -4.55 -11.83 12.62
CA ASN A 243 -3.86 -11.27 13.79
C ASN A 243 -3.35 -9.83 13.54
N ASP A 244 -3.94 -9.09 12.56
CA ASP A 244 -3.53 -7.73 12.26
C ASP A 244 -3.75 -6.80 13.47
N GLY A 245 -2.63 -6.29 14.00
CA GLY A 245 -2.62 -5.37 15.13
C GLY A 245 -2.78 -3.90 14.75
N CYS A 246 -2.71 -3.58 13.45
CA CYS A 246 -2.89 -2.23 12.88
C CYS A 246 -4.35 -1.97 12.53
N VAL A 247 -4.92 -2.83 11.70
CA VAL A 247 -6.30 -2.73 11.21
C VAL A 247 -7.08 -3.97 11.66
N ASP A 248 -8.20 -3.74 12.33
CA ASP A 248 -9.04 -4.84 12.80
C ASP A 248 -9.71 -5.53 11.60
N THR A 249 -9.51 -6.83 11.50
CA THR A 249 -10.02 -7.62 10.37
C THR A 249 -11.55 -7.67 10.30
N GLU A 250 -12.27 -7.40 11.41
CA GLU A 250 -13.73 -7.28 11.43
C GLU A 250 -14.22 -6.05 10.65
N LEU A 251 -13.36 -5.03 10.44
CA LEU A 251 -13.72 -3.86 9.62
C LEU A 251 -14.08 -4.20 8.18
N TYR A 252 -13.54 -5.30 7.65
CA TYR A 252 -13.85 -5.73 6.28
C TYR A 252 -15.33 -6.04 6.08
N GLU A 253 -16.02 -6.56 7.10
CA GLU A 253 -17.46 -6.83 7.06
C GLU A 253 -18.31 -5.56 7.02
N HIS A 254 -17.76 -4.45 7.50
CA HIS A 254 -18.46 -3.16 7.58
C HIS A 254 -18.05 -2.18 6.49
N THR A 255 -17.00 -2.50 5.72
CA THR A 255 -16.45 -1.59 4.72
C THR A 255 -16.66 -2.05 3.28
N PHE A 256 -16.93 -3.33 3.05
CA PHE A 256 -17.23 -3.86 1.72
C PHE A 256 -18.74 -3.93 1.48
N SER A 257 -19.17 -3.59 0.27
CA SER A 257 -20.57 -3.60 -0.16
C SER A 257 -20.63 -3.78 -1.68
N ASP A 258 -21.55 -4.59 -2.17
CA ASP A 258 -21.74 -4.84 -3.61
C ASP A 258 -21.96 -3.54 -4.41
N GLN A 259 -22.55 -2.51 -3.79
CA GLN A 259 -22.75 -1.22 -4.43
C GLN A 259 -21.43 -0.50 -4.77
N ASP A 260 -20.39 -0.74 -3.96
CA ASP A 260 -19.08 -0.10 -4.14
C ASP A 260 -18.19 -0.89 -5.11
N TYR A 261 -18.54 -2.14 -5.40
CA TYR A 261 -17.75 -3.07 -6.24
C TYR A 261 -18.59 -3.70 -7.35
N PRO A 262 -18.97 -2.96 -8.38
CA PRO A 262 -19.83 -3.47 -9.45
C PRO A 262 -19.24 -4.63 -10.25
N LYS A 263 -17.92 -4.84 -10.21
CA LYS A 263 -17.23 -6.01 -10.79
C LYS A 263 -16.93 -7.13 -9.79
N GLY A 264 -17.48 -7.00 -8.58
CA GLY A 264 -17.34 -7.98 -7.51
C GLY A 264 -16.04 -7.84 -6.71
N TYR A 265 -16.07 -8.46 -5.55
CA TYR A 265 -14.92 -8.55 -4.65
C TYR A 265 -14.86 -9.92 -3.97
N LYS A 266 -13.68 -10.24 -3.42
CA LYS A 266 -13.43 -11.39 -2.55
C LYS A 266 -12.61 -10.95 -1.35
N ILE A 267 -12.97 -11.41 -0.15
CA ILE A 267 -12.22 -11.15 1.07
C ILE A 267 -11.57 -12.45 1.53
N GLU A 268 -10.27 -12.40 1.78
CA GLU A 268 -9.49 -13.51 2.32
C GLU A 268 -8.85 -13.12 3.65
N ARG A 269 -9.08 -13.94 4.70
CA ARG A 269 -8.48 -13.78 6.02
C ARG A 269 -7.47 -14.88 6.27
N LEU A 270 -6.21 -14.48 6.44
CA LEU A 270 -5.11 -15.43 6.62
C LEU A 270 -4.88 -15.69 8.11
N ARG A 271 -5.15 -16.91 8.54
CA ARG A 271 -4.84 -17.34 9.91
C ARG A 271 -3.32 -17.35 10.14
N GLY A 272 -2.90 -16.89 11.32
CA GLY A 272 -1.49 -16.82 11.70
C GLY A 272 -0.67 -15.84 10.86
N ALA A 273 -1.31 -14.75 10.41
CA ALA A 273 -0.66 -13.61 9.80
C ALA A 273 -1.21 -12.32 10.41
N GLY A 274 -0.36 -11.31 10.51
CA GLY A 274 -0.68 -9.95 10.92
C GLY A 274 -0.77 -8.98 9.75
N HIS A 275 -0.31 -7.77 9.97
CA HIS A 275 -0.40 -6.66 9.01
C HIS A 275 0.45 -6.88 7.75
N PHE A 276 1.66 -7.42 7.92
CA PHE A 276 2.57 -7.69 6.82
C PHE A 276 2.35 -9.09 6.21
N CYS A 277 1.09 -9.46 6.01
CA CYS A 277 0.65 -10.81 5.63
C CYS A 277 1.36 -11.37 4.38
N HIS A 278 1.79 -10.52 3.44
CA HIS A 278 2.52 -10.90 2.22
C HIS A 278 3.97 -11.31 2.50
N GLN A 279 4.54 -10.82 3.60
CA GLN A 279 5.87 -11.23 4.07
C GLN A 279 5.79 -12.41 5.05
N GLU A 280 4.68 -12.53 5.80
CA GLU A 280 4.45 -13.58 6.79
C GLU A 280 4.03 -14.91 6.18
N LYS A 281 3.26 -14.86 5.09
CA LYS A 281 2.70 -16.04 4.39
C LYS A 281 2.88 -15.91 2.88
N PRO A 282 4.14 -15.74 2.39
CA PRO A 282 4.41 -15.42 1.00
C PRO A 282 3.84 -16.47 0.02
N GLU A 283 3.93 -17.76 0.31
CA GLU A 283 3.44 -18.82 -0.56
C GLU A 283 1.93 -18.74 -0.73
N LYS A 284 1.20 -18.48 0.37
CA LYS A 284 -0.25 -18.36 0.33
C LYS A 284 -0.68 -17.12 -0.45
N ILE A 285 -0.01 -15.99 -0.23
CA ILE A 285 -0.27 -14.76 -0.98
C ILE A 285 0.02 -14.96 -2.46
N ASN A 286 1.14 -15.56 -2.82
CA ASN A 286 1.51 -15.83 -4.21
C ASN A 286 0.45 -16.69 -4.92
N SER A 287 -0.02 -17.74 -4.25
CA SER A 287 -1.10 -18.59 -4.76
C SER A 287 -2.39 -17.81 -5.01
N LEU A 288 -2.81 -16.97 -4.05
CA LEU A 288 -4.02 -16.15 -4.16
C LEU A 288 -3.90 -15.10 -5.28
N LEU A 289 -2.74 -14.46 -5.43
CA LEU A 289 -2.48 -13.51 -6.51
C LEU A 289 -2.56 -14.18 -7.88
N LEU A 290 -1.89 -15.32 -8.07
CA LEU A 290 -1.90 -16.05 -9.33
C LEU A 290 -3.29 -16.57 -9.69
N GLU A 291 -4.05 -17.08 -8.71
CA GLU A 291 -5.45 -17.49 -8.91
C GLU A 291 -6.32 -16.29 -9.34
N TRP A 292 -6.15 -15.16 -8.65
CA TRP A 292 -6.94 -13.96 -8.92
C TRP A 292 -6.64 -13.34 -10.28
N PHE A 293 -5.37 -13.29 -10.67
CA PHE A 293 -4.96 -12.76 -11.97
C PHE A 293 -5.52 -13.61 -13.10
N ARG A 294 -5.33 -14.94 -13.07
CA ARG A 294 -5.86 -15.87 -14.08
C ARG A 294 -7.38 -15.78 -14.23
N LYS A 295 -8.11 -15.55 -13.15
CA LYS A 295 -9.56 -15.41 -13.18
C LYS A 295 -10.02 -14.14 -13.89
N ASN A 296 -9.21 -13.08 -13.88
CA ASN A 296 -9.57 -11.75 -14.37
C ASN A 296 -8.84 -11.35 -15.65
N GLU A 297 -7.91 -12.16 -16.14
CA GLU A 297 -7.35 -12.01 -17.47
C GLU A 297 -8.43 -12.24 -18.53
N PRO A 298 -8.38 -11.49 -19.67
CA PRO A 298 -9.31 -11.63 -20.77
C PRO A 298 -9.22 -12.98 -21.48
#